data_6ad6ec5129989fa33c21fa8399b57b7c
#
_entry.id   6ad6ec5129989fa33c21fa8399b57b7c
#
_cell.length_a   1.000
_cell.length_b   1.000
_cell.length_c   1.000
_cell.angle_alpha   90.00
_cell.angle_beta   90.00
_cell.angle_gamma   90.00
#
_symmetry.space_group_name_H-M   'P 1'
#
loop_
_entity.id
_entity.type
_entity.pdbx_description
1 polymer ?
#
loop_
_entity_poly.entity_id
_entity_poly.type
_entity_poly.pdbx_seq_one_letter_code
_entity_poly.pdbx_strand_id
1 'polypeptide(L)'
;MSDPSRETIVDKHSTVDEKSTHIAAVRIGDIPLKPGALPILDRAMRLRRMDVHPGGVIGLHDHSDRPAILFVLHGSMTVHDDNLGTSAVVNEGEAVAEFGDVQHWAQNNSDKLPLALLTFDLLDDSASPLPTTMPPGH
;
A
#
# COMPACT_ATOMS: atom_id res chain seq x y z
N MET A 1 27.76 3.86 6.55
CA MET A 1 27.76 5.27 6.17
C MET A 1 26.94 5.43 4.90
N SER A 2 25.90 6.24 4.91
CA SER A 2 25.09 6.45 3.73
C SER A 2 25.87 7.24 2.69
N ASP A 3 25.67 6.88 1.43
CA ASP A 3 26.27 7.61 0.30
C ASP A 3 25.54 8.96 0.17
N PRO A 4 26.23 10.10 0.32
CA PRO A 4 25.59 11.41 0.21
C PRO A 4 24.90 11.65 -1.15
N SER A 5 25.38 11.02 -2.23
CA SER A 5 24.74 11.14 -3.53
C SER A 5 23.39 10.42 -3.56
N ARG A 6 23.19 9.40 -2.75
CA ARG A 6 21.93 8.69 -2.59
C ARG A 6 20.89 9.52 -1.84
N GLU A 7 21.31 10.33 -0.87
CA GLU A 7 20.43 11.20 -0.11
C GLU A 7 19.91 12.37 -0.95
N THR A 8 20.70 12.83 -1.93
CA THR A 8 20.34 13.95 -2.78
C THR A 8 19.55 13.55 -4.02
N ILE A 9 19.56 12.26 -4.37
CA ILE A 9 18.90 11.74 -5.58
C ILE A 9 17.90 10.65 -5.17
N VAL A 10 16.76 11.08 -4.64
CA VAL A 10 15.64 10.15 -4.40
C VAL A 10 14.80 10.12 -5.67
N ASP A 11 14.79 8.97 -6.35
CA ASP A 11 13.93 8.75 -7.50
C ASP A 11 12.53 8.36 -7.02
N LYS A 12 11.63 9.35 -6.95
CA LYS A 12 10.25 9.15 -6.54
C LYS A 12 9.39 8.42 -7.56
N HIS A 13 9.91 8.22 -8.79
CA HIS A 13 9.20 7.51 -9.85
C HIS A 13 9.47 6.01 -9.85
N SER A 14 10.44 5.55 -9.06
CA SER A 14 10.80 4.13 -8.98
C SER A 14 10.72 3.64 -7.55
N THR A 15 10.22 2.42 -7.38
CA THR A 15 10.23 1.73 -6.09
C THR A 15 11.64 1.20 -5.84
N VAL A 16 12.17 1.47 -4.64
CA VAL A 16 13.52 1.08 -4.24
C VAL A 16 13.48 0.36 -2.90
N ASP A 17 14.12 -0.80 -2.83
CA ASP A 17 14.26 -1.60 -1.59
C ASP A 17 12.92 -1.89 -0.91
N GLU A 18 11.91 -2.20 -1.71
CA GLU A 18 10.59 -2.58 -1.25
C GLU A 18 10.29 -4.01 -1.67
N LYS A 19 9.70 -4.79 -0.78
CA LYS A 19 9.17 -6.11 -1.06
C LYS A 19 7.70 -6.16 -0.67
N SER A 20 6.85 -6.49 -1.63
CA SER A 20 5.43 -6.68 -1.38
C SER A 20 5.13 -8.17 -1.24
N THR A 21 4.43 -8.54 -0.18
CA THR A 21 4.01 -9.91 0.07
C THR A 21 2.50 -9.97 0.19
N HIS A 22 1.86 -10.74 -0.67
CA HIS A 22 0.42 -11.00 -0.56
C HIS A 22 0.15 -11.79 0.72
N ILE A 23 -0.85 -11.37 1.49
CA ILE A 23 -1.25 -12.06 2.72
C ILE A 23 -2.60 -12.75 2.55
N ALA A 24 -3.61 -11.99 2.14
CA ALA A 24 -4.96 -12.51 2.03
C ALA A 24 -5.78 -11.63 1.08
N ALA A 25 -6.84 -12.20 0.54
CA ALA A 25 -7.83 -11.46 -0.24
C ALA A 25 -9.18 -12.14 -0.09
N VAL A 26 -10.22 -11.36 -0.28
CA VAL A 26 -11.56 -11.87 -0.50
C VAL A 26 -12.11 -11.21 -1.76
N ARG A 27 -12.60 -12.04 -2.68
CA ARG A 27 -13.28 -11.53 -3.86
C ARG A 27 -14.67 -11.08 -3.45
N ILE A 28 -15.01 -9.84 -3.77
CA ILE A 28 -16.30 -9.28 -3.34
C ILE A 28 -17.47 -10.10 -3.88
N GLY A 29 -17.35 -10.63 -5.10
CA GLY A 29 -18.39 -11.48 -5.68
C GLY A 29 -18.63 -12.80 -4.93
N ASP A 30 -17.66 -13.24 -4.11
CA ASP A 30 -17.81 -14.45 -3.28
C ASP A 30 -18.55 -14.17 -1.96
N ILE A 31 -18.77 -12.92 -1.62
CA ILE A 31 -19.40 -12.54 -0.35
C ILE A 31 -20.92 -12.58 -0.53
N PRO A 32 -21.65 -13.48 0.20
CA PRO A 32 -23.09 -13.44 0.16
C PRO A 32 -23.60 -12.18 0.87
N LEU A 33 -24.36 -11.38 0.14
CA LEU A 33 -24.96 -10.17 0.67
C LEU A 33 -26.43 -10.43 1.02
N LYS A 34 -26.98 -9.62 1.92
CA LYS A 34 -28.39 -9.68 2.27
C LYS A 34 -29.26 -9.40 1.04
N PRO A 35 -30.50 -9.94 0.97
CA PRO A 35 -31.42 -9.65 -0.12
C PRO A 35 -31.62 -8.13 -0.33
N GLY A 36 -31.57 -7.69 -1.59
CA GLY A 36 -31.74 -6.29 -1.96
C GLY A 36 -30.48 -5.42 -1.86
N ALA A 37 -29.37 -5.95 -1.34
CA ALA A 37 -28.11 -5.21 -1.35
C ALA A 37 -27.54 -5.15 -2.76
N LEU A 38 -26.96 -3.99 -3.13
CA LEU A 38 -26.29 -3.83 -4.41
C LEU A 38 -24.95 -4.56 -4.39
N PRO A 39 -24.68 -5.46 -5.34
CA PRO A 39 -23.41 -6.15 -5.39
C PRO A 39 -22.29 -5.22 -5.85
N ILE A 40 -21.09 -5.46 -5.32
CA ILE A 40 -19.86 -4.88 -5.85
C ILE A 40 -19.11 -6.03 -6.51
N LEU A 41 -19.02 -6.00 -7.82
CA LEU A 41 -18.40 -7.07 -8.60
C LEU A 41 -17.04 -6.63 -9.13
N ASP A 42 -16.25 -7.59 -9.58
CA ASP A 42 -14.95 -7.39 -10.24
C ASP A 42 -13.92 -6.66 -9.38
N ARG A 43 -14.05 -6.77 -8.06
CA ARG A 43 -13.10 -6.24 -7.10
C ARG A 43 -12.74 -7.29 -6.06
N ALA A 44 -11.55 -7.18 -5.53
CA ALA A 44 -11.12 -7.95 -4.37
C ALA A 44 -10.68 -7.01 -3.27
N MET A 45 -11.06 -7.30 -2.03
CA MET A 45 -10.40 -6.71 -0.86
C MET A 45 -9.12 -7.49 -0.65
N ARG A 46 -7.98 -6.81 -0.67
CA ARG A 46 -6.68 -7.45 -0.58
C ARG A 46 -5.89 -6.89 0.58
N LEU A 47 -5.24 -7.79 1.32
CA LEU A 47 -4.26 -7.43 2.34
C LEU A 47 -2.88 -7.83 1.84
N ARG A 48 -1.94 -6.87 1.91
CA ARG A 48 -0.52 -7.13 1.62
C ARG A 48 0.33 -6.63 2.78
N ARG A 49 1.45 -7.30 2.99
CA ARG A 49 2.54 -6.75 3.78
C ARG A 49 3.60 -6.20 2.83
N MET A 50 4.04 -4.99 3.12
CA MET A 50 5.13 -4.35 2.38
C MET A 50 6.28 -4.11 3.36
N ASP A 51 7.45 -4.59 3.00
CA ASP A 51 8.68 -4.38 3.77
C ASP A 51 9.58 -3.45 2.97
N VAL A 52 9.98 -2.35 3.59
CA VAL A 52 10.81 -1.33 2.95
C VAL A 52 12.11 -1.24 3.73
N HIS A 53 13.22 -1.52 3.07
CA HIS A 53 14.53 -1.46 3.69
C HIS A 53 14.86 -0.06 4.18
N PRO A 54 15.83 0.09 5.11
CA PRO A 54 16.29 1.41 5.54
C PRO A 54 16.62 2.30 4.33
N GLY A 55 16.10 3.52 4.32
CA GLY A 55 16.27 4.45 3.21
C GLY A 55 15.48 4.12 1.95
N GLY A 56 14.67 3.05 1.97
CA GLY A 56 13.90 2.63 0.81
C GLY A 56 12.75 3.57 0.47
N VAL A 57 12.25 3.45 -0.75
CA VAL A 57 11.22 4.34 -1.30
C VAL A 57 10.12 3.50 -1.96
N ILE A 58 8.87 3.89 -1.69
CA ILE A 58 7.73 3.45 -2.49
C ILE A 58 7.53 4.52 -3.54
N GLY A 59 7.76 4.15 -4.81
CA GLY A 59 7.78 5.10 -5.92
C GLY A 59 6.45 5.78 -6.18
N LEU A 60 6.49 6.81 -7.00
CA LEU A 60 5.32 7.63 -7.34
C LEU A 60 4.22 6.78 -7.97
N HIS A 61 3.02 6.90 -7.43
CA HIS A 61 1.84 6.15 -7.89
C HIS A 61 0.57 6.92 -7.54
N ASP A 62 -0.56 6.53 -8.12
CA ASP A 62 -1.86 7.03 -7.72
C ASP A 62 -2.79 5.87 -7.35
N HIS A 63 -3.93 6.19 -6.76
CA HIS A 63 -4.95 5.25 -6.34
C HIS A 63 -6.31 5.55 -7.00
N SER A 64 -6.30 6.13 -8.21
CA SER A 64 -7.54 6.49 -8.91
C SER A 64 -8.47 5.30 -9.15
N ASP A 65 -7.90 4.11 -9.35
CA ASP A 65 -8.65 2.87 -9.56
C ASP A 65 -8.45 1.83 -8.44
N ARG A 66 -7.72 2.19 -7.40
CA ARG A 66 -7.38 1.24 -6.33
C ARG A 66 -7.30 1.95 -4.98
N PRO A 67 -8.48 2.26 -4.39
CA PRO A 67 -8.51 2.82 -3.04
C PRO A 67 -7.80 1.91 -2.05
N ALA A 68 -7.06 2.49 -1.13
CA ALA A 68 -6.26 1.74 -0.16
C ALA A 68 -6.24 2.42 1.20
N ILE A 69 -5.96 1.60 2.21
CA ILE A 69 -5.57 2.06 3.54
C ILE A 69 -4.21 1.46 3.83
N LEU A 70 -3.27 2.29 4.26
CA LEU A 70 -1.95 1.87 4.68
C LEU A 70 -1.86 2.00 6.20
N PHE A 71 -1.41 0.94 6.85
CA PHE A 71 -1.19 0.89 8.30
C PHE A 71 0.29 0.64 8.56
N VAL A 72 0.92 1.48 9.40
CA VAL A 72 2.33 1.29 9.77
C VAL A 72 2.40 0.27 10.90
N LEU A 73 2.93 -0.91 10.59
CA LEU A 73 3.11 -1.98 11.55
C LEU A 73 4.37 -1.78 12.39
N HIS A 74 5.47 -1.39 11.74
CA HIS A 74 6.74 -1.07 12.39
C HIS A 74 7.43 0.04 11.64
N GLY A 75 8.04 0.97 12.38
CA GLY A 75 8.80 2.08 11.82
C GLY A 75 7.99 3.34 11.60
N SER A 76 8.41 4.14 10.66
CA SER A 76 7.78 5.42 10.32
C SER A 76 8.03 5.74 8.86
N MET A 77 7.06 6.32 8.20
CA MET A 77 7.21 6.76 6.81
C MET A 77 6.77 8.21 6.65
N THR A 78 7.29 8.85 5.62
CA THR A 78 6.78 10.13 5.14
C THR A 78 6.09 9.90 3.81
N VAL A 79 4.83 10.28 3.73
CA VAL A 79 4.03 10.23 2.50
C VAL A 79 4.02 11.63 1.90
N HIS A 80 4.39 11.70 0.63
CA HIS A 80 4.44 12.96 -0.11
C HIS A 80 3.30 12.98 -1.14
N ASP A 81 2.61 14.10 -1.19
CA ASP A 81 1.57 14.39 -2.17
C ASP A 81 2.13 15.41 -3.15
N ASP A 82 2.45 14.95 -4.35
CA ASP A 82 3.07 15.82 -5.37
C ASP A 82 2.08 16.82 -5.96
N ASN A 83 0.78 16.53 -5.94
CA ASN A 83 -0.22 17.46 -6.48
C ASN A 83 -0.38 18.68 -5.59
N LEU A 84 -0.37 18.48 -4.27
CA LEU A 84 -0.52 19.56 -3.30
C LEU A 84 0.81 20.09 -2.77
N GLY A 85 1.92 19.40 -3.04
CA GLY A 85 3.23 19.75 -2.49
C GLY A 85 3.30 19.58 -0.98
N THR A 86 2.47 18.70 -0.41
CA THR A 86 2.41 18.46 1.03
C THR A 86 3.03 17.12 1.38
N SER A 87 3.41 16.96 2.64
CA SER A 87 3.89 15.69 3.17
C SER A 87 3.34 15.47 4.58
N ALA A 88 3.24 14.19 4.96
CA ALA A 88 2.77 13.80 6.28
C ALA A 88 3.61 12.62 6.78
N VAL A 89 3.95 12.67 8.07
CA VAL A 89 4.62 11.56 8.74
C VAL A 89 3.54 10.63 9.29
N VAL A 90 3.67 9.33 9.00
CA VAL A 90 2.80 8.29 9.52
C VAL A 90 3.65 7.37 10.38
N ASN A 91 3.34 7.32 11.66
CA ASN A 91 4.10 6.58 12.66
C ASN A 91 3.50 5.20 12.91
N GLU A 92 4.27 4.37 13.61
CA GLU A 92 3.83 3.03 14.02
C GLU A 92 2.45 3.09 14.69
N GLY A 93 1.55 2.21 14.24
CA GLY A 93 0.18 2.15 14.75
C GLY A 93 -0.78 3.15 14.11
N GLU A 94 -0.30 4.02 13.24
CA GLU A 94 -1.14 4.98 12.53
C GLU A 94 -1.46 4.48 11.11
N ALA A 95 -2.55 5.00 10.55
CA ALA A 95 -2.98 4.63 9.22
C ALA A 95 -3.39 5.87 8.42
N VAL A 96 -3.33 5.72 7.10
CA VAL A 96 -3.74 6.76 6.16
C VAL A 96 -4.50 6.13 5.00
N ALA A 97 -5.57 6.79 4.56
CA ALA A 97 -6.31 6.38 3.37
C ALA A 97 -5.71 7.04 2.14
N GLU A 98 -5.62 6.29 1.04
CA GLU A 98 -5.15 6.77 -0.24
C GLU A 98 -6.18 6.43 -1.32
N PHE A 99 -6.70 7.44 -1.99
CA PHE A 99 -7.71 7.27 -3.03
C PHE A 99 -7.69 8.47 -3.98
N GLY A 100 -8.34 8.30 -5.13
CA GLY A 100 -8.40 9.35 -6.15
C GLY A 100 -7.12 9.44 -6.98
N ASP A 101 -7.01 10.52 -7.74
CA ASP A 101 -5.93 10.76 -8.71
C ASP A 101 -4.72 11.50 -8.13
N VAL A 102 -4.60 11.53 -6.82
CA VAL A 102 -3.48 12.17 -6.13
C VAL A 102 -2.22 11.34 -6.32
N GLN A 103 -1.15 12.00 -6.75
CA GLN A 103 0.15 11.36 -6.96
C GLN A 103 0.91 11.28 -5.64
N HIS A 104 1.13 10.09 -5.15
CA HIS A 104 1.82 9.82 -3.88
C HIS A 104 3.16 9.15 -4.10
N TRP A 105 4.08 9.41 -3.20
CA TRP A 105 5.25 8.57 -2.99
C TRP A 105 5.58 8.59 -1.51
N ALA A 106 6.28 7.59 -1.03
CA ALA A 106 6.61 7.48 0.39
C ALA A 106 8.04 7.00 0.57
N GLN A 107 8.61 7.33 1.72
CA GLN A 107 9.96 6.87 2.06
C GLN A 107 9.99 6.39 3.50
N ASN A 108 10.84 5.39 3.74
CA ASN A 108 11.21 5.00 5.09
C ASN A 108 12.02 6.13 5.72
N ASN A 109 11.57 6.63 6.87
CA ASN A 109 12.23 7.74 7.56
C ASN A 109 13.55 7.35 8.19
N SER A 110 13.83 6.06 8.34
CA SER A 110 15.07 5.58 8.95
C SER A 110 16.04 5.09 7.88
N ASP A 111 17.31 5.40 8.04
CA ASP A 111 18.40 4.82 7.28
C ASP A 111 19.02 3.58 7.97
N LYS A 112 18.44 3.17 9.10
CA LYS A 112 18.95 2.07 9.93
C LYS A 112 17.94 0.96 10.17
N LEU A 113 16.64 1.31 10.29
CA LEU A 113 15.58 0.38 10.65
C LEU A 113 14.65 0.13 9.46
N PRO A 114 14.16 -1.10 9.30
CA PRO A 114 13.18 -1.38 8.27
C PRO A 114 11.82 -0.76 8.60
N LEU A 115 11.04 -0.52 7.57
CA LEU A 115 9.64 -0.12 7.66
C LEU A 115 8.78 -1.31 7.24
N ALA A 116 7.77 -1.65 8.05
CA ALA A 116 6.78 -2.66 7.69
C ALA A 116 5.39 -2.03 7.65
N LEU A 117 4.70 -2.21 6.54
CA LEU A 117 3.35 -1.73 6.31
C LEU A 117 2.40 -2.89 6.08
N LEU A 118 1.15 -2.71 6.50
CA LEU A 118 0.03 -3.51 6.00
C LEU A 118 -0.78 -2.61 5.09
N THR A 119 -1.09 -3.10 3.89
CA THR A 119 -1.91 -2.36 2.94
C THR A 119 -3.19 -3.14 2.65
N PHE A 120 -4.30 -2.43 2.75
CA PHE A 120 -5.63 -2.96 2.43
C PHE A 120 -6.10 -2.22 1.20
N ASP A 121 -6.34 -2.91 0.10
CA ASP A 121 -6.83 -2.24 -1.10
C ASP A 121 -8.04 -2.95 -1.70
N LEU A 122 -8.81 -2.17 -2.45
CA LEU A 122 -9.94 -2.65 -3.24
C LEU A 122 -9.47 -2.71 -4.69
N LEU A 123 -8.97 -3.88 -5.09
CA LEU A 123 -8.31 -4.10 -6.37
C LEU A 123 -9.30 -4.57 -7.43
N ASP A 124 -9.29 -3.93 -8.60
CA ASP A 124 -9.89 -4.51 -9.79
C ASP A 124 -8.98 -5.65 -10.25
N ASP A 125 -9.39 -6.87 -10.02
CA ASP A 125 -8.64 -8.07 -10.39
C ASP A 125 -9.31 -8.83 -11.55
N SER A 126 -10.18 -8.16 -12.31
CA SER A 126 -10.93 -8.81 -13.39
C SER A 126 -10.04 -9.45 -14.44
N ALA A 127 -8.86 -8.87 -14.70
CA ALA A 127 -7.90 -9.43 -15.67
C ALA A 127 -7.14 -10.65 -15.13
N SER A 128 -6.95 -10.75 -13.82
CA SER A 128 -6.23 -11.84 -13.16
C SER A 128 -6.81 -12.04 -11.75
N PRO A 129 -7.96 -12.73 -11.65
CA PRO A 129 -8.67 -12.85 -10.40
C PRO A 129 -7.85 -13.48 -9.28
N LEU A 130 -7.86 -12.86 -8.11
CA LEU A 130 -7.25 -13.42 -6.91
C LEU A 130 -8.16 -14.48 -6.30
N PRO A 131 -7.63 -15.61 -5.84
CA PRO A 131 -8.43 -16.57 -5.10
C PRO A 131 -8.77 -16.02 -3.71
N THR A 132 -9.96 -16.36 -3.23
CA THR A 132 -10.33 -16.08 -1.84
C THR A 132 -9.49 -16.94 -0.91
N THR A 133 -8.88 -16.30 0.09
CA THR A 133 -8.10 -17.01 1.12
C THR A 133 -9.06 -17.58 2.16
N MET A 134 -9.19 -18.89 2.16
CA MET A 134 -10.06 -19.60 3.12
C MET A 134 -9.31 -19.94 4.40
N PRO A 135 -10.03 -20.10 5.52
CA PRO A 135 -9.41 -20.60 6.74
C PRO A 135 -8.72 -21.96 6.52
N PRO A 136 -7.65 -22.29 7.29
CA PRO A 136 -7.01 -23.59 7.19
C PRO A 136 -8.02 -24.73 7.37
N GLY A 137 -7.94 -25.75 6.52
CA GLY A 137 -8.83 -26.89 6.55
C GLY A 137 -10.06 -26.80 5.64
N HIS A 138 -10.17 -25.72 4.88
CA HIS A 138 -11.23 -25.54 3.88
C HIS A 138 -10.75 -25.85 2.47
#